data_22abd343bc90dbe5b00ca01c63e2a19a
#
_entry.id   22abd343bc90dbe5b00ca01c63e2a19a
#
_cell.length_a   1.000
_cell.length_b   1.000
_cell.length_c   1.000
_cell.angle_alpha   90.00
_cell.angle_beta   90.00
_cell.angle_gamma   90.00
#
_symmetry.space_group_name_H-M   'P 1'
#
loop_
_entity.id
_entity.type
_entity.pdbx_description
1 polymer ?
#
loop_
_entity_poly.entity_id
_entity_poly.type
_entity_poly.pdbx_seq_one_letter_code
_entity_poly.pdbx_strand_id
1 'polypeptide(L)'
;MTGIEQTRQRAILDPRTAAERFRLDHEPAPADLTPFVDGYWILHWDLAEPHRQQVLTHPVVHLTFTTGGQAQITGIVSDTFTREISGTGRALGLRFRPGGFRPFLTAPVSTLTDRVLDIEEIFGPEARAAADAIITEPRVPTALHLAAALLRDFRPAPDPAIDNVSRLVETISSDPAVLRVSQLAAIAHMSVRQLQRQFAEYVGIGPKWVIRRARMQEAAARAATEPQDWSALAAELGYADQAHFTRDFTACIGTSPARYASSAGRRNDA
;
A
#
# COMPACT_ATOMS: atom_id res chain seq x y z
N MET A 1 -15.73 6.74 10.71
CA MET A 1 -14.43 6.30 10.12
C MET A 1 -14.77 5.40 8.95
N THR A 2 -14.42 5.78 7.75
CA THR A 2 -14.65 4.99 6.54
C THR A 2 -13.73 3.77 6.51
N GLY A 3 -14.16 2.65 5.88
CA GLY A 3 -13.38 1.39 5.81
C GLY A 3 -11.97 1.56 5.22
N ILE A 4 -11.74 2.59 4.42
CA ILE A 4 -10.44 2.97 3.85
C ILE A 4 -9.45 3.42 4.95
N GLU A 5 -9.91 4.14 5.96
CA GLU A 5 -9.07 4.65 7.06
C GLU A 5 -8.60 3.53 8.00
N GLN A 6 -9.46 2.55 8.26
CA GLN A 6 -9.10 1.35 9.02
C GLN A 6 -8.10 0.47 8.26
N THR A 7 -8.23 0.36 6.94
CA THR A 7 -7.29 -0.38 6.10
C THR A 7 -5.91 0.28 6.06
N ARG A 8 -5.85 1.63 6.12
CA ARG A 8 -4.58 2.40 6.13
C ARG A 8 -3.73 2.14 7.37
N GLN A 9 -4.35 2.07 8.56
CA GLN A 9 -3.65 1.80 9.82
C GLN A 9 -3.14 0.34 9.91
N ARG A 10 -3.77 -0.60 9.20
CA ARG A 10 -3.38 -2.02 9.16
C ARG A 10 -2.09 -2.32 8.39
N ALA A 11 -1.53 -1.33 7.67
CA ALA A 11 -0.31 -1.51 6.89
C ALA A 11 0.97 -1.49 7.75
N ILE A 12 0.98 -0.77 8.87
CA ILE A 12 2.14 -0.67 9.77
C ILE A 12 2.12 -1.85 10.75
N LEU A 13 3.16 -2.71 10.68
CA LEU A 13 3.21 -3.95 11.48
C LEU A 13 3.46 -3.73 12.98
N ASP A 14 3.97 -2.58 13.38
CA ASP A 14 4.10 -2.16 14.79
C ASP A 14 3.69 -0.69 14.94
N PRO A 15 2.38 -0.39 14.96
CA PRO A 15 1.90 0.98 14.94
C PRO A 15 2.25 1.79 16.19
N ARG A 16 2.48 1.14 17.36
CA ARG A 16 2.84 1.85 18.59
C ARG A 16 4.31 2.28 18.58
N THR A 17 5.23 1.35 18.33
CA THR A 17 6.64 1.71 18.15
C THR A 17 6.81 2.72 17.02
N ALA A 18 6.03 2.61 15.94
CA ALA A 18 6.01 3.58 14.87
C ALA A 18 5.60 4.99 15.36
N ALA A 19 4.53 5.10 16.15
CA ALA A 19 4.05 6.38 16.68
C ALA A 19 5.05 7.08 17.63
N GLU A 20 5.94 6.33 18.28
CA GLU A 20 7.03 6.88 19.10
C GLU A 20 8.23 7.35 18.26
N ARG A 21 8.36 6.90 17.01
CA ARG A 21 9.51 7.13 16.15
C ARG A 21 9.25 8.15 15.06
N PHE A 22 8.00 8.26 14.59
CA PHE A 22 7.62 9.21 13.55
C PHE A 22 6.15 9.60 13.66
N ARG A 23 5.83 10.75 13.09
CA ARG A 23 4.45 11.20 12.91
C ARG A 23 4.03 10.94 11.47
N LEU A 24 2.87 10.31 11.29
CA LEU A 24 2.26 10.05 9.98
C LEU A 24 0.90 10.73 9.89
N ASP A 25 0.81 11.70 9.00
CA ASP A 25 -0.42 12.42 8.69
C ASP A 25 -0.95 11.97 7.31
N HIS A 26 -2.25 12.15 7.08
CA HIS A 26 -2.90 11.84 5.81
C HIS A 26 -3.76 13.02 5.36
N GLU A 27 -3.71 13.29 4.05
CA GLU A 27 -4.50 14.34 3.42
C GLU A 27 -5.23 13.77 2.20
N PRO A 28 -6.49 14.20 1.92
CA PRO A 28 -7.21 13.75 0.74
C PRO A 28 -6.56 14.31 -0.54
N ALA A 29 -6.73 13.59 -1.65
CA ALA A 29 -6.36 14.11 -2.95
C ALA A 29 -7.31 15.23 -3.38
N PRO A 30 -6.83 16.24 -4.14
CA PRO A 30 -7.68 17.21 -4.81
C PRO A 30 -8.72 16.54 -5.72
N ALA A 31 -9.91 17.11 -5.82
CA ALA A 31 -11.03 16.49 -6.52
C ALA A 31 -10.73 16.09 -7.97
N ASP A 32 -9.93 16.88 -8.68
CA ASP A 32 -9.51 16.63 -10.07
C ASP A 32 -8.49 15.50 -10.22
N LEU A 33 -7.81 15.10 -9.13
CA LEU A 33 -6.84 13.99 -9.11
C LEU A 33 -7.41 12.70 -8.50
N THR A 34 -8.61 12.74 -7.88
CA THR A 34 -9.24 11.55 -7.30
C THR A 34 -9.50 10.39 -8.27
N PRO A 35 -9.60 10.58 -9.60
CA PRO A 35 -9.62 9.46 -10.53
C PRO A 35 -8.34 8.58 -10.47
N PHE A 36 -7.21 9.16 -10.08
CA PHE A 36 -5.90 8.51 -10.08
C PHE A 36 -5.33 8.29 -8.68
N VAL A 37 -5.48 9.26 -7.80
CA VAL A 37 -4.84 9.34 -6.47
C VAL A 37 -5.88 9.15 -5.38
N ASP A 38 -5.60 8.26 -4.43
CA ASP A 38 -6.45 8.01 -3.27
C ASP A 38 -6.20 9.03 -2.15
N GLY A 39 -4.99 9.56 -2.04
CA GLY A 39 -4.61 10.57 -1.06
C GLY A 39 -3.11 10.69 -0.89
N TYR A 40 -2.75 11.57 0.01
CA TYR A 40 -1.38 11.82 0.42
C TYR A 40 -1.12 11.26 1.80
N TRP A 41 0.16 10.92 2.06
CA TRP A 41 0.67 10.68 3.38
C TRP A 41 1.93 11.51 3.61
N ILE A 42 2.11 12.00 4.83
CA ILE A 42 3.23 12.84 5.21
C ILE A 42 3.88 12.21 6.44
N LEU A 43 5.13 11.82 6.31
CA LEU A 43 5.93 11.25 7.38
C LEU A 43 6.96 12.27 7.86
N HIS A 44 7.00 12.52 9.17
CA HIS A 44 8.01 13.34 9.83
C HIS A 44 8.73 12.50 10.88
N TRP A 45 10.04 12.56 10.91
CA TRP A 45 10.85 11.89 11.91
C TRP A 45 12.00 12.78 12.41
N ASP A 46 12.40 12.56 13.67
CA ASP A 46 13.58 13.12 14.31
C ASP A 46 14.16 12.05 15.23
N LEU A 47 15.22 11.38 14.76
CA LEU A 47 15.72 10.14 15.35
C LEU A 47 17.19 10.24 15.67
N ALA A 48 17.56 10.03 16.94
CA ALA A 48 18.95 9.92 17.36
C ALA A 48 19.63 8.65 16.84
N GLU A 49 18.85 7.57 16.66
CA GLU A 49 19.32 6.28 16.14
C GLU A 49 18.48 5.86 14.93
N PRO A 50 19.07 5.12 13.96
CA PRO A 50 18.32 4.59 12.83
C PRO A 50 17.14 3.72 13.27
N HIS A 51 16.01 3.90 12.62
CA HIS A 51 14.82 3.07 12.81
C HIS A 51 14.46 2.34 11.53
N ARG A 52 14.24 1.03 11.65
CA ARG A 52 13.83 0.18 10.54
C ARG A 52 12.34 -0.16 10.66
N GLN A 53 11.53 0.43 9.76
CA GLN A 53 10.09 0.19 9.73
C GLN A 53 9.73 -0.85 8.67
N GLN A 54 8.93 -1.84 9.07
CA GLN A 54 8.30 -2.78 8.17
C GLN A 54 6.85 -2.39 7.90
N VAL A 55 6.45 -2.49 6.64
CA VAL A 55 5.09 -2.14 6.18
C VAL A 55 4.53 -3.26 5.34
N LEU A 56 3.32 -3.67 5.66
CA LEU A 56 2.54 -4.60 4.86
C LEU A 56 1.84 -3.82 3.74
N THR A 57 2.45 -3.80 2.56
CA THR A 57 2.03 -2.93 1.46
C THR A 57 0.66 -3.32 0.90
N HIS A 58 -0.07 -2.31 0.42
CA HIS A 58 -1.25 -2.47 -0.43
C HIS A 58 -0.84 -2.63 -1.91
N PRO A 59 -1.71 -3.19 -2.75
CA PRO A 59 -1.44 -3.35 -4.19
C PRO A 59 -1.64 -2.03 -4.95
N VAL A 60 -0.82 -1.03 -4.62
CA VAL A 60 -0.87 0.31 -5.20
C VAL A 60 0.54 0.86 -5.43
N VAL A 61 0.67 1.76 -6.39
CA VAL A 61 1.91 2.50 -6.65
C VAL A 61 1.97 3.72 -5.74
N HIS A 62 3.18 4.07 -5.32
CA HIS A 62 3.46 5.30 -4.58
C HIS A 62 4.45 6.17 -5.34
N LEU A 63 4.22 7.49 -5.38
CA LEU A 63 5.21 8.50 -5.73
C LEU A 63 5.64 9.19 -4.43
N THR A 64 6.92 9.18 -4.12
CA THR A 64 7.46 9.62 -2.83
C THR A 64 8.56 10.64 -3.03
N PHE A 65 8.51 11.72 -2.25
CA PHE A 65 9.51 12.78 -2.16
C PHE A 65 10.10 12.78 -0.75
N THR A 66 11.42 12.56 -0.63
CA THR A 66 12.09 12.41 0.67
C THR A 66 13.18 13.45 0.82
N THR A 67 13.30 14.06 2.00
CA THR A 67 14.45 14.90 2.36
C THR A 67 15.76 14.15 2.04
N GLY A 68 16.74 14.85 1.48
CA GLY A 68 17.94 14.22 0.94
C GLY A 68 17.93 14.02 -0.57
N GLY A 69 16.86 14.51 -1.27
CA GLY A 69 16.84 14.64 -2.73
C GLY A 69 16.26 13.45 -3.47
N GLN A 70 15.54 12.54 -2.81
CA GLN A 70 14.94 11.38 -3.47
C GLN A 70 13.50 11.67 -3.91
N ALA A 71 13.22 11.48 -5.20
CA ALA A 71 11.87 11.46 -5.77
C ALA A 71 11.68 10.13 -6.51
N GLN A 72 10.91 9.23 -5.94
CA GLN A 72 10.86 7.83 -6.34
C GLN A 72 9.45 7.33 -6.59
N ILE A 73 9.30 6.51 -7.62
CA ILE A 73 8.10 5.73 -7.88
C ILE A 73 8.35 4.31 -7.40
N THR A 74 7.60 3.92 -6.36
CA THR A 74 7.64 2.57 -5.82
C THR A 74 6.46 1.79 -6.38
N GLY A 75 6.76 0.75 -7.15
CA GLY A 75 5.77 -0.20 -7.64
C GLY A 75 5.20 -1.08 -6.54
N ILE A 76 4.43 -2.09 -6.94
CA ILE A 76 3.87 -3.05 -5.99
C ILE A 76 5.01 -3.89 -5.41
N VAL A 77 5.15 -3.89 -4.10
CA VAL A 77 6.13 -4.73 -3.40
C VAL A 77 5.47 -6.06 -3.05
N SER A 78 5.94 -7.14 -3.67
CA SER A 78 5.36 -8.48 -3.53
C SER A 78 5.64 -9.10 -2.15
N ASP A 79 6.73 -8.69 -1.51
CA ASP A 79 7.13 -9.09 -0.16
C ASP A 79 6.83 -8.02 0.90
N THR A 80 7.50 -8.07 2.02
CA THR A 80 7.42 -7.06 3.07
C THR A 80 8.29 -5.86 2.68
N PHE A 81 7.68 -4.68 2.61
CA PHE A 81 8.44 -3.45 2.41
C PHE A 81 9.14 -3.05 3.70
N THR A 82 10.43 -2.78 3.60
CA THR A 82 11.24 -2.31 4.74
C THR A 82 11.93 -1.00 4.36
N ARG A 83 11.79 0.00 5.21
CA ARG A 83 12.48 1.28 5.06
C ARG A 83 13.25 1.60 6.33
N GLU A 84 14.51 2.02 6.17
CA GLU A 84 15.30 2.60 7.25
C GLU A 84 15.25 4.11 7.15
N ILE A 85 14.99 4.76 8.28
CA ILE A 85 14.99 6.22 8.45
C ILE A 85 15.94 6.58 9.60
N SER A 86 16.65 7.71 9.47
CA SER A 86 17.62 8.17 10.47
C SER A 86 17.72 9.69 10.45
N GLY A 87 18.25 10.26 11.54
CA GLY A 87 18.37 11.71 11.68
C GLY A 87 17.02 12.41 11.61
N THR A 88 16.99 13.64 11.14
CA THR A 88 15.78 14.45 10.98
C THR A 88 15.37 14.49 9.51
N GLY A 89 14.08 14.26 9.22
CA GLY A 89 13.61 14.26 7.85
C GLY A 89 12.11 14.24 7.69
N ARG A 90 11.71 14.34 6.43
CA ARG A 90 10.32 14.26 5.98
C ARG A 90 10.24 13.43 4.70
N ALA A 91 9.17 12.65 4.58
CA ALA A 91 8.74 12.09 3.30
C ALA A 91 7.29 12.49 3.03
N LEU A 92 7.00 12.88 1.80
CA LEU A 92 5.66 13.12 1.28
C LEU A 92 5.39 12.09 0.21
N GLY A 93 4.30 11.38 0.32
CA GLY A 93 3.92 10.35 -0.65
C GLY A 93 2.52 10.52 -1.18
N LEU A 94 2.38 10.32 -2.49
CA LEU A 94 1.11 10.18 -3.18
C LEU A 94 0.80 8.71 -3.29
N ARG A 95 -0.34 8.29 -2.75
CA ARG A 95 -0.85 6.93 -2.89
C ARG A 95 -1.83 6.89 -4.04
N PHE A 96 -1.48 6.18 -5.10
CA PHE A 96 -2.39 5.98 -6.21
C PHE A 96 -3.50 4.99 -5.82
N ARG A 97 -4.65 5.11 -6.50
CA ARG A 97 -5.70 4.09 -6.43
C ARG A 97 -5.21 2.79 -7.09
N PRO A 98 -5.76 1.62 -6.75
CA PRO A 98 -5.54 0.42 -7.55
C PRO A 98 -5.88 0.70 -9.03
N GLY A 99 -4.89 0.54 -9.91
CA GLY A 99 -5.00 0.91 -11.32
C GLY A 99 -4.75 2.38 -11.67
N GLY A 100 -4.75 3.28 -10.68
CA GLY A 100 -4.66 4.73 -10.92
C GLY A 100 -3.34 5.20 -11.54
N PHE A 101 -2.28 4.42 -11.43
CA PHE A 101 -0.99 4.74 -12.05
C PHE A 101 -0.86 4.25 -13.50
N ARG A 102 -1.73 3.33 -13.95
CA ARG A 102 -1.65 2.73 -15.30
C ARG A 102 -1.62 3.77 -16.44
N PRO A 103 -2.44 4.84 -16.43
CA PRO A 103 -2.45 5.83 -17.50
C PRO A 103 -1.17 6.66 -17.65
N PHE A 104 -0.31 6.70 -16.61
CA PHE A 104 0.99 7.37 -16.66
C PHE A 104 2.08 6.51 -17.30
N LEU A 105 1.76 5.25 -17.65
CA LEU A 105 2.70 4.28 -18.21
C LEU A 105 2.38 3.95 -19.65
N THR A 106 3.42 3.69 -20.43
CA THR A 106 3.30 3.10 -21.77
C THR A 106 3.21 1.57 -21.73
N ALA A 107 3.53 0.95 -20.57
CA ALA A 107 3.56 -0.50 -20.34
C ALA A 107 2.62 -0.88 -19.17
N PRO A 108 2.29 -2.18 -19.00
CA PRO A 108 1.51 -2.66 -17.86
C PRO A 108 2.15 -2.31 -16.50
N VAL A 109 1.33 -2.08 -15.48
CA VAL A 109 1.82 -1.78 -14.11
C VAL A 109 2.68 -2.92 -13.56
N SER A 110 2.52 -4.16 -14.03
CA SER A 110 3.37 -5.30 -13.67
C SER A 110 4.87 -5.10 -13.99
N THR A 111 5.21 -4.19 -14.88
CA THR A 111 6.62 -3.83 -15.15
C THR A 111 7.27 -3.06 -13.99
N LEU A 112 6.47 -2.53 -13.06
CA LEU A 112 6.92 -1.82 -11.85
C LEU A 112 7.00 -2.73 -10.62
N THR A 113 6.48 -3.97 -10.69
CA THR A 113 6.45 -4.86 -9.51
C THR A 113 7.87 -5.13 -9.01
N ASP A 114 8.07 -4.96 -7.70
CA ASP A 114 9.35 -5.08 -7.00
C ASP A 114 10.45 -4.13 -7.50
N ARG A 115 10.04 -3.00 -8.11
CA ARG A 115 10.97 -1.98 -8.57
C ARG A 115 10.70 -0.65 -7.89
N VAL A 116 11.80 0.08 -7.67
CA VAL A 116 11.81 1.49 -7.31
C VAL A 116 12.52 2.22 -8.43
N LEU A 117 11.85 3.18 -9.02
CA LEU A 117 12.35 3.98 -10.14
C LEU A 117 12.55 5.42 -9.69
N ASP A 118 13.48 6.13 -10.29
CA ASP A 118 13.53 7.59 -10.18
C ASP A 118 12.34 8.21 -10.93
N ILE A 119 11.87 9.37 -10.45
CA ILE A 119 10.75 10.08 -11.06
C ILE A 119 10.99 10.38 -12.55
N GLU A 120 12.24 10.65 -12.92
CA GLU A 120 12.61 10.97 -14.30
C GLU A 120 12.43 9.79 -15.27
N GLU A 121 12.48 8.56 -14.79
CA GLU A 121 12.28 7.38 -15.65
C GLU A 121 10.86 7.29 -16.21
N ILE A 122 9.88 7.92 -15.54
CA ILE A 122 8.47 7.91 -15.95
C ILE A 122 8.03 9.27 -16.48
N PHE A 123 8.41 10.35 -15.79
CA PHE A 123 7.92 11.69 -16.09
C PHE A 123 8.93 12.56 -16.87
N GLY A 124 10.12 12.01 -17.19
CA GLY A 124 11.15 12.75 -17.90
C GLY A 124 11.97 13.69 -17.02
N PRO A 125 13.07 14.24 -17.56
CA PRO A 125 14.00 15.09 -16.80
C PRO A 125 13.36 16.41 -16.30
N GLU A 126 12.31 16.87 -16.92
CA GLU A 126 11.55 18.07 -16.54
C GLU A 126 10.87 17.89 -15.15
N ALA A 127 10.58 16.67 -14.73
CA ALA A 127 10.00 16.39 -13.42
C ALA A 127 10.99 16.64 -12.26
N ARG A 128 12.30 16.65 -12.52
CA ARG A 128 13.33 16.83 -11.48
C ARG A 128 13.22 18.17 -10.78
N ALA A 129 13.10 19.27 -11.52
CA ALA A 129 13.01 20.62 -10.94
C ALA A 129 11.76 20.76 -10.04
N ALA A 130 10.63 20.19 -10.45
CA ALA A 130 9.42 20.16 -9.64
C ALA A 130 9.58 19.29 -8.39
N ALA A 131 10.24 18.13 -8.51
CA ALA A 131 10.54 17.25 -7.38
C ALA A 131 11.44 17.93 -6.35
N ASP A 132 12.49 18.62 -6.76
CA ASP A 132 13.39 19.36 -5.89
C ASP A 132 12.65 20.49 -5.16
N ALA A 133 11.75 21.21 -5.83
CA ALA A 133 10.90 22.21 -5.22
C ALA A 133 9.97 21.61 -4.16
N ILE A 134 9.38 20.43 -4.38
CA ILE A 134 8.55 19.71 -3.41
C ILE A 134 9.36 19.28 -2.18
N ILE A 135 10.56 18.73 -2.41
CA ILE A 135 11.45 18.23 -1.36
C ILE A 135 11.91 19.35 -0.44
N THR A 136 12.25 20.50 -1.02
CA THR A 136 12.82 21.65 -0.29
C THR A 136 11.76 22.56 0.33
N GLU A 137 10.50 22.52 -0.10
CA GLU A 137 9.42 23.35 0.46
C GLU A 137 9.12 22.94 1.92
N PRO A 138 9.33 23.82 2.91
CA PRO A 138 9.15 23.46 4.33
C PRO A 138 7.68 23.34 4.73
N ARG A 139 6.76 24.06 4.07
CA ARG A 139 5.33 24.07 4.42
C ARG A 139 4.61 22.93 3.72
N VAL A 140 4.06 21.99 4.51
CA VAL A 140 3.33 20.81 3.99
C VAL A 140 2.22 21.18 3.01
N PRO A 141 1.32 22.14 3.29
CA PRO A 141 0.26 22.48 2.33
C PRO A 141 0.80 22.95 0.97
N THR A 142 1.88 23.71 0.96
CA THR A 142 2.53 24.18 -0.28
C THR A 142 3.19 23.01 -1.02
N ALA A 143 3.89 22.11 -0.32
CA ALA A 143 4.49 20.93 -0.92
C ALA A 143 3.44 20.01 -1.55
N LEU A 144 2.29 19.81 -0.89
CA LEU A 144 1.14 19.07 -1.44
C LEU A 144 0.57 19.74 -2.70
N HIS A 145 0.49 21.06 -2.69
CA HIS A 145 0.03 21.82 -3.87
C HIS A 145 1.00 21.67 -5.05
N LEU A 146 2.31 21.74 -4.81
CA LEU A 146 3.34 21.51 -5.84
C LEU A 146 3.26 20.07 -6.38
N ALA A 147 3.09 19.07 -5.51
CA ALA A 147 2.95 17.69 -5.93
C ALA A 147 1.69 17.45 -6.78
N ALA A 148 0.58 18.13 -6.44
CA ALA A 148 -0.63 18.10 -7.25
C ALA A 148 -0.42 18.79 -8.62
N ALA A 149 0.32 19.92 -8.64
CA ALA A 149 0.64 20.63 -9.89
C ALA A 149 1.49 19.74 -10.81
N LEU A 150 2.53 19.09 -10.27
CA LEU A 150 3.35 18.15 -11.02
C LEU A 150 2.48 17.06 -11.71
N LEU A 151 1.57 16.43 -10.98
CA LEU A 151 0.70 15.42 -11.58
C LEU A 151 -0.26 15.99 -12.64
N ARG A 152 -0.69 17.24 -12.51
CA ARG A 152 -1.55 17.90 -13.51
C ARG A 152 -0.84 18.13 -14.82
N ASP A 153 0.45 18.46 -14.78
CA ASP A 153 1.26 18.68 -16.00
C ASP A 153 1.37 17.39 -16.83
N PHE A 154 1.36 16.23 -16.16
CA PHE A 154 1.41 14.91 -16.80
C PHE A 154 0.07 14.17 -16.80
N ARG A 155 -1.03 14.84 -16.45
CA ARG A 155 -2.33 14.19 -16.26
C ARG A 155 -2.85 13.54 -17.55
N PRO A 156 -3.02 12.21 -17.55
CA PRO A 156 -3.58 11.49 -18.69
C PRO A 156 -5.10 11.66 -18.79
N ALA A 157 -5.66 11.18 -19.88
CA ALA A 157 -7.11 11.06 -20.01
C ALA A 157 -7.67 10.07 -18.95
N PRO A 158 -8.90 10.31 -18.45
CA PRO A 158 -9.56 9.35 -17.56
C PRO A 158 -9.73 7.99 -18.23
N ASP A 159 -9.48 6.92 -17.44
CA ASP A 159 -9.66 5.54 -17.89
C ASP A 159 -10.71 4.85 -17.00
N PRO A 160 -11.90 4.50 -17.54
CA PRO A 160 -12.96 3.84 -16.78
C PRO A 160 -12.57 2.48 -16.19
N ALA A 161 -11.53 1.84 -16.72
CA ALA A 161 -11.03 0.56 -16.22
C ALA A 161 -10.45 0.69 -14.80
N ILE A 162 -9.96 1.87 -14.42
CA ILE A 162 -9.47 2.16 -13.06
C ILE A 162 -10.56 1.90 -12.02
N ASP A 163 -11.76 2.42 -12.24
CA ASP A 163 -12.88 2.25 -11.30
C ASP A 163 -13.30 0.79 -11.15
N ASN A 164 -13.27 0.04 -12.25
CA ASN A 164 -13.55 -1.39 -12.21
C ASN A 164 -12.51 -2.16 -11.38
N VAL A 165 -11.24 -1.89 -11.62
CA VAL A 165 -10.14 -2.54 -10.90
C VAL A 165 -10.11 -2.14 -9.43
N SER A 166 -10.29 -0.85 -9.13
CA SER A 166 -10.38 -0.35 -7.76
C SER A 166 -11.48 -1.05 -6.96
N ARG A 167 -12.68 -1.17 -7.56
CA ARG A 167 -13.81 -1.90 -6.93
C ARG A 167 -13.49 -3.37 -6.69
N LEU A 168 -12.80 -4.05 -7.60
CA LEU A 168 -12.41 -5.44 -7.40
C LEU A 168 -11.41 -5.61 -6.26
N VAL A 169 -10.43 -4.71 -6.15
CA VAL A 169 -9.48 -4.70 -5.02
C VAL A 169 -10.19 -4.38 -3.70
N GLU A 170 -11.13 -3.44 -3.71
CA GLU A 170 -11.97 -3.12 -2.56
C GLU A 170 -12.85 -4.30 -2.13
N THR A 171 -13.50 -4.99 -3.08
CA THR A 171 -14.28 -6.21 -2.84
C THR A 171 -13.44 -7.28 -2.14
N ILE A 172 -12.19 -7.51 -2.57
CA ILE A 172 -11.29 -8.45 -1.91
C ILE A 172 -11.03 -8.05 -0.44
N SER A 173 -10.93 -6.77 -0.16
CA SER A 173 -10.60 -6.26 1.17
C SER A 173 -11.81 -6.22 2.11
N SER A 174 -13.00 -5.98 1.57
CA SER A 174 -14.24 -5.77 2.34
C SER A 174 -15.10 -7.04 2.47
N ASP A 175 -15.01 -7.97 1.51
CA ASP A 175 -15.80 -9.20 1.52
C ASP A 175 -14.94 -10.41 1.96
N PRO A 176 -15.13 -10.92 3.20
CA PRO A 176 -14.40 -12.08 3.69
C PRO A 176 -14.73 -13.39 2.94
N ALA A 177 -15.82 -13.46 2.19
CA ALA A 177 -16.21 -14.63 1.41
C ALA A 177 -15.38 -14.80 0.12
N VAL A 178 -14.69 -13.75 -0.35
CA VAL A 178 -13.82 -13.81 -1.52
C VAL A 178 -12.47 -14.42 -1.16
N LEU A 179 -12.39 -15.74 -1.21
CA LEU A 179 -11.19 -16.53 -0.86
C LEU A 179 -10.44 -17.07 -2.08
N ARG A 180 -11.07 -17.07 -3.26
CA ARG A 180 -10.54 -17.68 -4.49
C ARG A 180 -10.70 -16.77 -5.69
N VAL A 181 -9.73 -16.86 -6.60
CA VAL A 181 -9.74 -16.08 -7.86
C VAL A 181 -10.99 -16.36 -8.70
N SER A 182 -11.51 -17.59 -8.66
CA SER A 182 -12.74 -17.96 -9.39
C SER A 182 -13.99 -17.24 -8.86
N GLN A 183 -14.08 -17.00 -7.55
CA GLN A 183 -15.17 -16.22 -6.94
C GLN A 183 -15.11 -14.76 -7.41
N LEU A 184 -13.91 -14.15 -7.35
CA LEU A 184 -13.71 -12.78 -7.84
C LEU A 184 -14.00 -12.67 -9.34
N ALA A 185 -13.62 -13.66 -10.14
CA ALA A 185 -13.91 -13.71 -11.57
C ALA A 185 -15.42 -13.77 -11.85
N ALA A 186 -16.17 -14.56 -11.05
CA ALA A 186 -17.62 -14.61 -11.13
C ALA A 186 -18.27 -13.26 -10.78
N ILE A 187 -17.83 -12.59 -9.71
CA ILE A 187 -18.28 -11.24 -9.32
C ILE A 187 -18.00 -10.23 -10.43
N ALA A 188 -16.83 -10.34 -11.06
CA ALA A 188 -16.40 -9.46 -12.15
C ALA A 188 -17.08 -9.78 -13.50
N HIS A 189 -17.86 -10.86 -13.60
CA HIS A 189 -18.39 -11.39 -14.87
C HIS A 189 -17.30 -11.61 -15.94
N MET A 190 -16.13 -12.13 -15.51
CA MET A 190 -14.96 -12.37 -16.35
C MET A 190 -14.48 -13.81 -16.22
N SER A 191 -13.77 -14.30 -17.25
CA SER A 191 -12.95 -15.49 -17.07
C SER A 191 -11.76 -15.21 -16.16
N VAL A 192 -11.25 -16.24 -15.48
CA VAL A 192 -10.05 -16.13 -14.63
C VAL A 192 -8.86 -15.53 -15.41
N ARG A 193 -8.69 -15.92 -16.69
CA ARG A 193 -7.63 -15.41 -17.56
C ARG A 193 -7.77 -13.91 -17.87
N GLN A 194 -8.99 -13.43 -18.11
CA GLN A 194 -9.26 -12.01 -18.32
C GLN A 194 -8.96 -11.20 -17.06
N LEU A 195 -9.42 -11.70 -15.89
CA LEU A 195 -9.16 -11.09 -14.60
C LEU A 195 -7.65 -10.99 -14.30
N GLN A 196 -6.90 -12.08 -14.51
CA GLN A 196 -5.45 -12.10 -14.31
C GLN A 196 -4.74 -11.08 -15.22
N ARG A 197 -5.15 -10.98 -16.49
CA ARG A 197 -4.60 -10.00 -17.43
C ARG A 197 -4.91 -8.57 -16.99
N GLN A 198 -6.14 -8.30 -16.55
CA GLN A 198 -6.53 -6.98 -16.06
C GLN A 198 -5.74 -6.58 -14.79
N PHE A 199 -5.53 -7.52 -13.87
CA PHE A 199 -4.72 -7.28 -12.67
C PHE A 199 -3.25 -7.04 -13.02
N ALA A 200 -2.67 -7.78 -13.95
CA ALA A 200 -1.30 -7.52 -14.42
C ALA A 200 -1.18 -6.15 -15.08
N GLU A 201 -2.16 -5.78 -15.89
CA GLU A 201 -2.20 -4.49 -16.62
C GLU A 201 -2.33 -3.29 -15.68
N TYR A 202 -3.28 -3.33 -14.74
CA TYR A 202 -3.68 -2.17 -13.93
C TYR A 202 -3.14 -2.19 -12.49
N VAL A 203 -3.10 -3.37 -11.85
CA VAL A 203 -2.68 -3.50 -10.45
C VAL A 203 -1.19 -3.81 -10.34
N GLY A 204 -0.64 -4.52 -11.32
CA GLY A 204 0.77 -4.90 -11.36
C GLY A 204 1.04 -6.29 -10.75
N ILE A 205 0.09 -6.86 -10.01
CA ILE A 205 0.24 -8.18 -9.38
C ILE A 205 -1.05 -8.99 -9.52
N GLY A 206 -0.96 -10.32 -9.50
CA GLY A 206 -2.11 -11.18 -9.73
C GLY A 206 -3.15 -11.17 -8.61
N PRO A 207 -4.44 -11.45 -8.93
CA PRO A 207 -5.54 -11.43 -7.97
C PRO A 207 -5.36 -12.41 -6.80
N LYS A 208 -4.71 -13.55 -7.01
CA LYS A 208 -4.39 -14.52 -5.96
C LYS A 208 -3.51 -13.88 -4.86
N TRP A 209 -2.52 -13.09 -5.24
CA TRP A 209 -1.66 -12.38 -4.31
C TRP A 209 -2.47 -11.35 -3.50
N VAL A 210 -3.33 -10.57 -4.17
CA VAL A 210 -4.15 -9.54 -3.50
C VAL A 210 -5.09 -10.18 -2.47
N ILE A 211 -5.76 -11.28 -2.82
CA ILE A 211 -6.60 -12.05 -1.89
C ILE A 211 -5.78 -12.53 -0.69
N ARG A 212 -4.63 -13.17 -0.93
CA ARG A 212 -3.76 -13.65 0.13
C ARG A 212 -3.30 -12.51 1.05
N ARG A 213 -2.89 -11.37 0.48
CA ARG A 213 -2.46 -10.17 1.24
C ARG A 213 -3.58 -9.63 2.12
N ALA A 214 -4.79 -9.51 1.61
CA ALA A 214 -5.96 -9.07 2.37
C ALA A 214 -6.25 -10.01 3.55
N ARG A 215 -6.15 -11.36 3.35
CA ARG A 215 -6.34 -12.35 4.43
C ARG A 215 -5.25 -12.23 5.50
N MET A 216 -4.01 -11.95 5.14
CA MET A 216 -2.93 -11.72 6.12
C MET A 216 -3.14 -10.43 6.92
N GLN A 217 -3.63 -9.37 6.28
CA GLN A 217 -3.99 -8.12 6.96
C GLN A 217 -5.15 -8.34 7.94
N GLU A 218 -6.16 -9.10 7.56
CA GLU A 218 -7.29 -9.47 8.43
C GLU A 218 -6.81 -10.31 9.61
N ALA A 219 -6.01 -11.34 9.37
CA ALA A 219 -5.44 -12.18 10.43
C ALA A 219 -4.59 -11.36 11.43
N ALA A 220 -3.75 -10.45 10.94
CA ALA A 220 -2.94 -9.59 11.78
C ALA A 220 -3.79 -8.62 12.61
N ALA A 221 -4.84 -8.05 12.04
CA ALA A 221 -5.76 -7.16 12.74
C ALA A 221 -6.49 -7.90 13.88
N ARG A 222 -7.03 -9.09 13.62
CA ARG A 222 -7.71 -9.91 14.63
C ARG A 222 -6.75 -10.39 15.72
N ALA A 223 -5.53 -10.80 15.34
CA ALA A 223 -4.50 -11.21 16.27
C ALA A 223 -4.05 -10.11 17.25
N ALA A 224 -4.18 -8.85 16.85
CA ALA A 224 -3.82 -7.70 17.67
C ALA A 224 -4.90 -7.30 18.68
N THR A 225 -6.16 -7.71 18.48
CA THR A 225 -7.31 -7.24 19.27
C THR A 225 -7.88 -8.28 20.22
N GLU A 226 -7.77 -9.57 19.90
CA GLU A 226 -8.39 -10.65 20.67
C GLU A 226 -7.60 -11.96 20.62
N PRO A 227 -7.70 -12.84 21.63
CA PRO A 227 -7.16 -14.18 21.57
C PRO A 227 -7.76 -14.96 20.40
N GLN A 228 -6.92 -15.73 19.68
CA GLN A 228 -7.33 -16.46 18.49
C GLN A 228 -7.21 -17.96 18.65
N ASP A 229 -8.24 -18.70 18.21
CA ASP A 229 -8.09 -20.08 17.76
C ASP A 229 -7.51 -20.08 16.36
N TRP A 230 -6.23 -20.36 16.24
CA TRP A 230 -5.48 -20.32 14.98
C TRP A 230 -5.98 -21.35 13.97
N SER A 231 -6.54 -22.48 14.42
CA SER A 231 -7.10 -23.49 13.54
C SER A 231 -8.42 -23.04 12.93
N ALA A 232 -9.31 -22.45 13.74
CA ALA A 232 -10.57 -21.89 13.28
C ALA A 232 -10.31 -20.70 12.34
N LEU A 233 -9.42 -19.78 12.71
CA LEU A 233 -9.06 -18.63 11.88
C LEU A 233 -8.47 -19.08 10.53
N ALA A 234 -7.59 -20.08 10.51
CA ALA A 234 -7.05 -20.61 9.27
C ALA A 234 -8.17 -21.14 8.33
N ALA A 235 -9.13 -21.89 8.88
CA ALA A 235 -10.26 -22.40 8.11
C ALA A 235 -11.15 -21.27 7.56
N GLU A 236 -11.48 -20.25 8.37
CA GLU A 236 -12.25 -19.07 7.96
C GLU A 236 -11.55 -18.29 6.83
N LEU A 237 -10.23 -18.20 6.87
CA LEU A 237 -9.42 -17.53 5.85
C LEU A 237 -9.16 -18.42 4.62
N GLY A 238 -9.76 -19.63 4.56
CA GLY A 238 -9.72 -20.51 3.40
C GLY A 238 -8.43 -21.34 3.28
N TYR A 239 -7.68 -21.52 4.37
CA TYR A 239 -6.52 -22.41 4.42
C TYR A 239 -6.93 -23.85 4.71
N ALA A 240 -6.20 -24.80 4.11
CA ALA A 240 -6.46 -26.23 4.31
C ALA A 240 -6.16 -26.68 5.76
N ASP A 241 -5.15 -26.07 6.39
CA ASP A 241 -4.73 -26.34 7.75
C ASP A 241 -3.98 -25.16 8.38
N GLN A 242 -3.82 -25.22 9.72
CA GLN A 242 -3.12 -24.19 10.50
C GLN A 242 -1.62 -24.10 10.13
N ALA A 243 -0.98 -25.19 9.73
CA ALA A 243 0.45 -25.17 9.40
C ALA A 243 0.70 -24.39 8.09
N HIS A 244 -0.18 -24.55 7.11
CA HIS A 244 -0.14 -23.76 5.87
C HIS A 244 -0.38 -22.27 6.17
N PHE A 245 -1.42 -21.94 6.95
CA PHE A 245 -1.67 -20.57 7.40
C PHE A 245 -0.46 -19.97 8.13
N THR A 246 0.12 -20.69 9.09
CA THR A 246 1.27 -20.22 9.88
C THR A 246 2.49 -19.93 9.00
N ARG A 247 2.77 -20.78 8.00
CA ARG A 247 3.86 -20.54 7.03
C ARG A 247 3.62 -19.27 6.22
N ASP A 248 2.40 -19.09 5.69
CA ASP A 248 2.03 -17.92 4.90
C ASP A 248 2.06 -16.63 5.73
N PHE A 249 1.53 -16.68 6.95
CA PHE A 249 1.56 -15.56 7.88
C PHE A 249 3.00 -15.16 8.22
N THR A 250 3.85 -16.15 8.55
CA THR A 250 5.25 -15.89 8.91
C THR A 250 6.03 -15.31 7.73
N ALA A 251 5.81 -15.83 6.51
CA ALA A 251 6.42 -15.27 5.31
C ALA A 251 5.98 -13.82 5.03
N CYS A 252 4.72 -13.48 5.33
CA CYS A 252 4.13 -12.17 5.05
C CYS A 252 4.45 -11.13 6.13
N ILE A 253 4.41 -11.53 7.41
CA ILE A 253 4.51 -10.63 8.59
C ILE A 253 5.91 -10.66 9.21
N GLY A 254 6.71 -11.69 8.91
CA GLY A 254 8.08 -11.85 9.46
C GLY A 254 8.14 -12.56 10.82
N THR A 255 6.98 -12.90 11.42
CA THR A 255 6.90 -13.64 12.68
C THR A 255 5.68 -14.56 12.73
N SER A 256 5.66 -15.56 13.59
CA SER A 256 4.52 -16.47 13.70
C SER A 256 3.27 -15.77 14.27
N PRO A 257 2.04 -16.25 13.95
CA PRO A 257 0.79 -15.65 14.43
C PRO A 257 0.76 -15.52 15.98
N ALA A 258 1.16 -16.57 16.70
CA ALA A 258 1.18 -16.56 18.17
C ALA A 258 2.17 -15.53 18.74
N ARG A 259 3.37 -15.40 18.15
CA ARG A 259 4.35 -14.38 18.56
C ARG A 259 3.87 -12.96 18.25
N TYR A 260 3.25 -12.77 17.10
CA TYR A 260 2.66 -11.48 16.72
C TYR A 260 1.56 -11.07 17.70
N ALA A 261 0.60 -11.95 18.03
CA ALA A 261 -0.44 -11.72 19.02
C ALA A 261 0.13 -11.40 20.42
N SER A 262 1.14 -12.18 20.88
CA SER A 262 1.80 -11.93 22.16
C SER A 262 2.55 -10.59 22.21
N SER A 263 3.13 -10.13 21.12
CA SER A 263 3.76 -8.82 21.04
C SER A 263 2.74 -7.69 20.98
N ALA A 264 1.59 -7.90 20.37
CA ALA A 264 0.49 -6.94 20.31
C ALA A 264 -0.31 -6.90 21.64
N GLY A 265 -0.60 -8.06 22.26
CA GLY A 265 -1.37 -8.19 23.51
C GLY A 265 -0.67 -7.62 24.75
N ARG A 266 0.63 -7.91 24.95
CA ARG A 266 1.43 -7.29 26.03
C ARG A 266 1.47 -5.77 26.00
N ARG A 267 1.02 -5.17 24.93
CA ARG A 267 0.91 -3.72 24.71
C ARG A 267 -0.44 -3.15 25.08
N ASN A 268 -1.45 -3.99 25.37
CA ASN A 268 -2.77 -3.54 25.82
C ASN A 268 -2.89 -3.46 27.35
N ASP A 269 -1.96 -4.10 28.09
CA ASP A 269 -1.97 -4.21 29.55
C ASP A 269 -0.97 -3.21 30.22
N ALA A 270 -0.36 -2.29 29.47
CA ALA A 270 0.59 -1.28 29.96
C ALA A 270 0.04 0.17 29.69
#